data_7ac82688936e5ee4d26354d47ab9f1c3
#
_entry.id   7ac82688936e5ee4d26354d47ab9f1c3
#
_cell.length_a   1.000
_cell.length_b   1.000
_cell.length_c   1.000
_cell.angle_alpha   90.00
_cell.angle_beta   90.00
_cell.angle_gamma   90.00
#
_symmetry.space_group_name_H-M   'P 1'
#
loop_
_entity.id
_entity.type
_entity.pdbx_description
1 polymer ?
#
loop_
_entity_poly.entity_id
_entity_poly.type
_entity_poly.pdbx_seq_one_letter_code
_entity_poly.pdbx_strand_id
1 'polypeptide(L)'
;MPSIGHRIVAQNAMLTGTVPPGSSSVIADLHPAYFAMVMATGIVSIAALLVGLHAVAVTLFPANVCFAFVLAALTILRIVRFPARVIADLSDHRRAVGFFTLVAATSVLGSQVLLITGLRSVATILWILAIVFWAALTYGVFTALTVTRSKPTLAEGINGGWLVAVVAPQSIVVLGVQLASGYGAYAEPVLFFCLAMWLGAGMLYIWIISLIFYRYTFFLLEPSDLAPP
;
A
#
# COMPACT_ATOMS: atom_id res chain seq x y z
N MET A 1 -26.25 41.78 4.48
CA MET A 1 -24.97 42.51 4.28
C MET A 1 -23.85 41.65 4.84
N PRO A 2 -22.91 41.17 4.03
CA PRO A 2 -21.75 40.41 4.55
C PRO A 2 -20.84 41.37 5.32
N SER A 3 -20.39 40.94 6.49
CA SER A 3 -19.58 41.74 7.41
C SER A 3 -18.25 42.17 6.80
N ILE A 4 -17.81 43.38 7.14
CA ILE A 4 -16.55 43.98 6.67
C ILE A 4 -15.33 43.06 6.87
N GLY A 5 -15.34 42.20 7.89
CA GLY A 5 -14.27 41.22 8.16
C GLY A 5 -14.03 40.20 7.02
N HIS A 6 -15.07 39.75 6.32
CA HIS A 6 -14.92 38.80 5.19
C HIS A 6 -14.23 39.43 3.97
N ARG A 7 -14.38 40.72 3.75
CA ARG A 7 -13.73 41.43 2.63
C ARG A 7 -12.23 41.64 2.87
N ILE A 8 -11.85 41.93 4.09
CA ILE A 8 -10.42 42.17 4.45
C ILE A 8 -9.61 40.87 4.35
N VAL A 9 -10.18 39.76 4.77
CA VAL A 9 -9.53 38.42 4.65
C VAL A 9 -9.35 38.01 3.20
N ALA A 10 -10.37 38.23 2.35
CA ALA A 10 -10.29 37.91 0.91
C ALA A 10 -9.28 38.81 0.18
N GLN A 11 -9.14 40.08 0.58
CA GLN A 11 -8.23 41.03 -0.06
C GLN A 11 -6.77 40.79 0.33
N ASN A 12 -6.50 40.38 1.57
CA ASN A 12 -5.17 39.94 2.00
C ASN A 12 -4.71 38.62 1.36
N ALA A 13 -5.61 37.68 1.09
CA ALA A 13 -5.31 36.44 0.38
C ALA A 13 -4.89 36.69 -1.08
N MET A 14 -5.43 37.71 -1.73
CA MET A 14 -5.04 38.10 -3.10
C MET A 14 -3.65 38.77 -3.15
N LEU A 15 -3.22 39.43 -2.10
CA LEU A 15 -1.94 40.14 -2.04
C LEU A 15 -0.76 39.22 -1.64
N THR A 16 -1.04 38.10 -0.96
CA THR A 16 0.00 37.18 -0.48
C THR A 16 0.17 35.95 -1.37
N GLY A 17 -0.62 35.80 -2.44
CA GLY A 17 -0.56 34.61 -3.33
C GLY A 17 -0.87 33.29 -2.60
N THR A 18 -1.42 33.33 -1.39
CA THR A 18 -1.85 32.16 -0.65
C THR A 18 -3.19 31.71 -1.20
N VAL A 19 -3.19 30.59 -1.89
CA VAL A 19 -4.40 29.87 -2.31
C VAL A 19 -5.26 29.59 -1.06
N PRO A 20 -6.57 29.94 -1.06
CA PRO A 20 -7.42 29.70 0.11
C PRO A 20 -7.39 28.21 0.49
N PRO A 21 -7.37 27.86 1.79
CA PRO A 21 -7.48 26.49 2.27
C PRO A 21 -8.88 25.98 1.95
N GLY A 22 -9.05 25.30 0.78
CA GLY A 22 -10.38 24.85 0.36
C GLY A 22 -10.49 24.16 -0.99
N SER A 23 -9.42 24.03 -1.76
CA SER A 23 -9.43 23.28 -3.02
C SER A 23 -8.25 22.33 -3.17
N SER A 24 -7.91 21.58 -2.11
CA SER A 24 -7.12 20.39 -2.29
C SER A 24 -7.94 19.43 -3.14
N SER A 25 -7.53 19.17 -4.38
CA SER A 25 -8.25 18.22 -5.21
C SER A 25 -8.17 16.87 -4.48
N VAL A 26 -9.27 16.13 -4.37
CA VAL A 26 -9.35 14.79 -3.74
C VAL A 26 -8.20 13.88 -4.23
N ILE A 27 -7.78 14.08 -5.49
CA ILE A 27 -6.67 13.34 -6.10
C ILE A 27 -5.31 13.73 -5.49
N ALA A 28 -5.10 15.02 -5.14
CA ALA A 28 -3.84 15.46 -4.53
C ALA A 28 -3.61 14.82 -3.15
N ASP A 29 -4.70 14.61 -2.41
CA ASP A 29 -4.68 14.09 -1.04
C ASP A 29 -4.96 12.57 -0.96
N LEU A 30 -5.03 11.88 -2.10
CA LEU A 30 -5.25 10.42 -2.17
C LEU A 30 -4.20 9.70 -1.30
N HIS A 31 -4.66 8.96 -0.30
CA HIS A 31 -3.75 8.25 0.60
C HIS A 31 -3.14 7.03 -0.09
N PRO A 32 -1.80 6.79 0.01
CA PRO A 32 -1.17 5.63 -0.63
C PRO A 32 -1.76 4.27 -0.20
N ALA A 33 -2.27 4.19 1.04
CA ALA A 33 -2.84 2.96 1.59
C ALA A 33 -4.22 2.58 1.04
N TYR A 34 -4.85 3.36 0.15
CA TYR A 34 -6.16 2.98 -0.42
C TYR A 34 -6.16 1.64 -1.17
N PHE A 35 -5.01 1.16 -1.64
CA PHE A 35 -4.90 -0.19 -2.20
C PHE A 35 -5.20 -1.31 -1.17
N ALA A 36 -5.25 -1.01 0.13
CA ALA A 36 -5.75 -1.93 1.15
C ALA A 36 -7.19 -2.38 0.88
N MET A 37 -8.02 -1.54 0.22
CA MET A 37 -9.37 -1.94 -0.21
C MET A 37 -9.31 -3.08 -1.23
N VAL A 38 -8.40 -3.03 -2.20
CA VAL A 38 -8.19 -4.12 -3.18
C VAL A 38 -7.69 -5.38 -2.50
N MET A 39 -6.76 -5.24 -1.54
CA MET A 39 -6.30 -6.38 -0.73
C MET A 39 -7.44 -7.04 0.03
N ALA A 40 -8.21 -6.25 0.78
CA ALA A 40 -9.29 -6.76 1.64
C ALA A 40 -10.37 -7.43 0.81
N THR A 41 -10.86 -6.78 -0.25
CA THR A 41 -11.88 -7.34 -1.15
C THR A 41 -11.38 -8.62 -1.82
N GLY A 42 -10.11 -8.64 -2.26
CA GLY A 42 -9.50 -9.81 -2.89
C GLY A 42 -9.37 -10.99 -1.92
N ILE A 43 -8.91 -10.75 -0.68
CA ILE A 43 -8.77 -11.79 0.35
C ILE A 43 -10.13 -12.36 0.73
N VAL A 44 -11.16 -11.51 0.91
CA VAL A 44 -12.53 -11.98 1.23
C VAL A 44 -13.08 -12.82 0.09
N SER A 45 -12.85 -12.42 -1.17
CA SER A 45 -13.26 -13.21 -2.35
C SER A 45 -12.56 -14.57 -2.41
N ILE A 46 -11.25 -14.63 -2.17
CA ILE A 46 -10.48 -15.90 -2.12
C ILE A 46 -10.96 -16.76 -0.96
N ALA A 47 -11.15 -16.19 0.22
CA ALA A 47 -11.66 -16.92 1.38
C ALA A 47 -13.06 -17.50 1.10
N ALA A 48 -13.96 -16.71 0.51
CA ALA A 48 -15.29 -17.19 0.09
C ALA A 48 -15.20 -18.38 -0.89
N LEU A 49 -14.27 -18.32 -1.85
CA LEU A 49 -14.02 -19.44 -2.77
C LEU A 49 -13.59 -20.70 -2.02
N LEU A 50 -12.65 -20.58 -1.09
CA LEU A 50 -12.09 -21.72 -0.35
C LEU A 50 -13.09 -22.38 0.59
N VAL A 51 -14.07 -21.63 1.13
CA VAL A 51 -15.14 -22.18 1.97
C VAL A 51 -16.38 -22.59 1.16
N GLY A 52 -16.31 -22.56 -0.19
CA GLY A 52 -17.40 -23.02 -1.07
C GLY A 52 -18.49 -21.97 -1.36
N LEU A 53 -18.32 -20.72 -0.92
CA LEU A 53 -19.25 -19.63 -1.22
C LEU A 53 -18.98 -19.00 -2.60
N HIS A 54 -19.12 -19.82 -3.66
CA HIS A 54 -18.74 -19.44 -5.03
C HIS A 54 -19.42 -18.16 -5.53
N ALA A 55 -20.72 -17.96 -5.20
CA ALA A 55 -21.46 -16.77 -5.63
C ALA A 55 -20.82 -15.49 -5.09
N VAL A 56 -20.38 -15.48 -3.82
CA VAL A 56 -19.70 -14.33 -3.18
C VAL A 56 -18.34 -14.10 -3.85
N ALA A 57 -17.56 -15.18 -4.05
CA ALA A 57 -16.25 -15.09 -4.67
C ALA A 57 -16.31 -14.46 -6.07
N VAL A 58 -17.22 -14.97 -6.92
CA VAL A 58 -17.37 -14.51 -8.32
C VAL A 58 -17.95 -13.10 -8.40
N THR A 59 -18.80 -12.69 -7.46
CA THR A 59 -19.34 -11.31 -7.43
C THR A 59 -18.29 -10.29 -6.98
N LEU A 60 -17.47 -10.64 -5.98
CA LEU A 60 -16.42 -9.74 -5.48
C LEU A 60 -15.23 -9.62 -6.45
N PHE A 61 -15.01 -10.60 -7.31
CA PHE A 61 -13.89 -10.59 -8.25
C PHE A 61 -13.94 -9.38 -9.23
N PRO A 62 -15.01 -9.18 -10.04
CA PRO A 62 -15.08 -8.04 -10.95
C PRO A 62 -15.11 -6.70 -10.21
N ALA A 63 -15.72 -6.62 -9.04
CA ALA A 63 -15.68 -5.43 -8.20
C ALA A 63 -14.23 -5.10 -7.80
N ASN A 64 -13.45 -6.10 -7.37
CA ASN A 64 -12.05 -5.92 -6.99
C ASN A 64 -11.17 -5.51 -8.18
N VAL A 65 -11.40 -6.09 -9.35
CA VAL A 65 -10.73 -5.68 -10.61
C VAL A 65 -11.03 -4.20 -10.91
N CYS A 66 -12.29 -3.79 -10.80
CA CYS A 66 -12.69 -2.40 -11.00
C CYS A 66 -11.98 -1.46 -10.00
N PHE A 67 -11.97 -1.80 -8.71
CA PHE A 67 -11.26 -1.01 -7.69
C PHE A 67 -9.77 -0.90 -7.99
N ALA A 68 -9.13 -1.99 -8.40
CA ALA A 68 -7.71 -2.00 -8.78
C ALA A 68 -7.43 -1.05 -9.95
N PHE A 69 -8.24 -1.09 -11.01
CA PHE A 69 -8.09 -0.20 -12.16
C PHE A 69 -8.32 1.27 -11.82
N VAL A 70 -9.37 1.57 -11.06
CA VAL A 70 -9.70 2.94 -10.66
C VAL A 70 -8.57 3.51 -9.79
N LEU A 71 -8.12 2.77 -8.77
CA LEU A 71 -7.04 3.23 -7.90
C LEU A 71 -5.71 3.37 -8.65
N ALA A 72 -5.40 2.45 -9.58
CA ALA A 72 -4.21 2.56 -10.42
C ALA A 72 -4.27 3.83 -11.29
N ALA A 73 -5.40 4.10 -11.95
CA ALA A 73 -5.59 5.29 -12.77
C ALA A 73 -5.48 6.59 -11.94
N LEU A 74 -6.10 6.63 -10.75
CA LEU A 74 -6.01 7.78 -9.84
C LEU A 74 -4.58 7.98 -9.33
N THR A 75 -3.85 6.89 -9.04
CA THR A 75 -2.46 6.96 -8.59
C THR A 75 -1.54 7.46 -9.70
N ILE A 76 -1.70 6.97 -10.93
CA ILE A 76 -0.95 7.46 -12.09
C ILE A 76 -1.25 8.95 -12.32
N LEU A 77 -2.52 9.34 -12.30
CA LEU A 77 -2.92 10.75 -12.44
C LEU A 77 -2.31 11.61 -11.34
N ARG A 78 -2.27 11.11 -10.10
CA ARG A 78 -1.63 11.80 -8.96
C ARG A 78 -0.13 11.97 -9.17
N ILE A 79 0.56 10.92 -9.61
CA ILE A 79 2.01 10.98 -9.88
C ILE A 79 2.32 12.03 -10.96
N VAL A 80 1.50 12.08 -12.04
CA VAL A 80 1.70 13.01 -13.15
C VAL A 80 1.35 14.46 -12.77
N ARG A 81 0.24 14.66 -12.04
CA ARG A 81 -0.28 16.01 -11.71
C ARG A 81 0.32 16.61 -10.45
N PHE A 82 0.70 15.77 -9.48
CA PHE A 82 1.12 16.19 -8.15
C PHE A 82 2.40 15.47 -7.66
N PRO A 83 3.49 15.42 -8.46
CA PRO A 83 4.71 14.66 -8.11
C PRO A 83 5.32 15.11 -6.77
N ALA A 84 5.29 16.41 -6.46
CA ALA A 84 5.81 16.93 -5.20
C ALA A 84 5.06 16.38 -3.97
N ARG A 85 3.74 16.15 -4.10
CA ARG A 85 2.94 15.53 -3.02
C ARG A 85 3.28 14.05 -2.84
N VAL A 86 3.54 13.34 -3.93
CA VAL A 86 3.95 11.93 -3.87
C VAL A 86 5.33 11.81 -3.20
N ILE A 87 6.28 12.68 -3.53
CA ILE A 87 7.60 12.72 -2.91
C ILE A 87 7.50 13.07 -1.41
N ALA A 88 6.62 14.02 -1.06
CA ALA A 88 6.36 14.35 0.33
C ALA A 88 5.81 13.14 1.11
N ASP A 89 4.86 12.38 0.52
CA ASP A 89 4.32 11.17 1.15
C ASP A 89 5.39 10.08 1.31
N LEU A 90 6.30 9.92 0.35
CA LEU A 90 7.42 8.96 0.45
C LEU A 90 8.41 9.32 1.58
N SER A 91 8.46 10.59 1.97
CA SER A 91 9.33 11.09 3.03
C SER A 91 8.63 11.17 4.40
N ASP A 92 7.33 10.89 4.45
CA ASP A 92 6.52 10.86 5.67
C ASP A 92 6.49 9.45 6.25
N HIS A 93 6.99 9.26 7.47
CA HIS A 93 7.09 7.96 8.14
C HIS A 93 5.75 7.25 8.35
N ARG A 94 4.63 7.98 8.42
CA ARG A 94 3.29 7.41 8.57
C ARG A 94 2.65 7.06 7.23
N ARG A 95 2.95 7.83 6.17
CA ARG A 95 2.32 7.67 4.86
C ARG A 95 3.13 6.78 3.90
N ALA A 96 4.45 6.81 4.02
CA ALA A 96 5.37 6.09 3.11
C ALA A 96 5.11 4.58 3.10
N VAL A 97 4.87 3.98 4.26
CA VAL A 97 4.58 2.54 4.37
C VAL A 97 3.27 2.14 3.68
N GLY A 98 2.33 3.08 3.52
CA GLY A 98 1.09 2.85 2.79
C GLY A 98 1.29 2.49 1.32
N PHE A 99 2.40 2.89 0.68
CA PHE A 99 2.70 2.50 -0.70
C PHE A 99 2.88 0.99 -0.87
N PHE A 100 3.31 0.27 0.15
CA PHE A 100 3.45 -1.18 0.11
C PHE A 100 2.11 -1.92 -0.07
N THR A 101 0.98 -1.27 0.20
CA THR A 101 -0.35 -1.84 -0.10
C THR A 101 -0.55 -2.08 -1.59
N LEU A 102 0.09 -1.30 -2.48
CA LEU A 102 0.07 -1.52 -3.93
C LEU A 102 0.66 -2.89 -4.30
N VAL A 103 1.78 -3.27 -3.68
CA VAL A 103 2.43 -4.57 -3.92
C VAL A 103 1.52 -5.71 -3.50
N ALA A 104 1.00 -5.62 -2.28
CA ALA A 104 0.12 -6.65 -1.73
C ALA A 104 -1.19 -6.75 -2.51
N ALA A 105 -1.80 -5.63 -2.90
CA ALA A 105 -2.99 -5.59 -3.74
C ALA A 105 -2.76 -6.27 -5.10
N THR A 106 -1.62 -5.98 -5.76
CA THR A 106 -1.27 -6.58 -7.04
C THR A 106 -1.10 -8.11 -6.92
N SER A 107 -0.44 -8.58 -5.85
CA SER A 107 -0.25 -10.01 -5.59
C SER A 107 -1.57 -10.72 -5.25
N VAL A 108 -2.41 -10.11 -4.42
CA VAL A 108 -3.74 -10.66 -4.07
C VAL A 108 -4.63 -10.73 -5.30
N LEU A 109 -4.63 -9.70 -6.13
CA LEU A 109 -5.36 -9.71 -7.40
C LEU A 109 -4.86 -10.83 -8.32
N GLY A 110 -3.54 -11.06 -8.38
CA GLY A 110 -2.92 -12.16 -9.12
C GLY A 110 -3.39 -13.53 -8.62
N SER A 111 -3.43 -13.74 -7.30
CA SER A 111 -3.97 -14.95 -6.68
C SER A 111 -5.45 -15.15 -6.99
N GLN A 112 -6.24 -14.08 -6.94
CA GLN A 112 -7.66 -14.10 -7.27
C GLN A 112 -7.90 -14.48 -8.74
N VAL A 113 -7.16 -13.88 -9.69
CA VAL A 113 -7.19 -14.24 -11.11
C VAL A 113 -6.83 -15.71 -11.30
N LEU A 114 -5.75 -16.17 -10.68
CA LEU A 114 -5.32 -17.57 -10.80
C LEU A 114 -6.37 -18.55 -10.30
N LEU A 115 -6.92 -18.31 -9.12
CA LEU A 115 -7.84 -19.24 -8.44
C LEU A 115 -9.25 -19.23 -9.03
N ILE A 116 -9.74 -18.09 -9.52
CA ILE A 116 -11.11 -17.97 -10.02
C ILE A 116 -11.18 -18.24 -11.53
N THR A 117 -10.22 -17.73 -12.30
CA THR A 117 -10.27 -17.82 -13.77
C THR A 117 -9.31 -18.84 -14.37
N GLY A 118 -8.30 -19.29 -13.62
CA GLY A 118 -7.24 -20.16 -14.13
C GLY A 118 -6.24 -19.46 -15.07
N LEU A 119 -6.35 -18.14 -15.29
CA LEU A 119 -5.51 -17.38 -16.22
C LEU A 119 -4.10 -17.18 -15.66
N ARG A 120 -3.30 -18.24 -15.72
CA ARG A 120 -1.94 -18.31 -15.19
C ARG A 120 -1.03 -17.22 -15.78
N SER A 121 -1.12 -16.94 -17.08
CA SER A 121 -0.28 -15.91 -17.73
C SER A 121 -0.53 -14.51 -17.13
N VAL A 122 -1.78 -14.15 -16.88
CA VAL A 122 -2.14 -12.86 -16.25
C VAL A 122 -1.62 -12.82 -14.82
N ALA A 123 -1.82 -13.90 -14.05
CA ALA A 123 -1.31 -14.01 -12.69
C ALA A 123 0.22 -13.90 -12.63
N THR A 124 0.95 -14.48 -13.60
CA THR A 124 2.40 -14.35 -13.72
C THR A 124 2.82 -12.91 -13.99
N ILE A 125 2.14 -12.20 -14.89
CA ILE A 125 2.41 -10.78 -15.16
C ILE A 125 2.22 -9.95 -13.89
N LEU A 126 1.12 -10.17 -13.15
CA LEU A 126 0.86 -9.48 -11.90
C LEU A 126 1.91 -9.82 -10.83
N TRP A 127 2.40 -11.06 -10.78
CA TRP A 127 3.47 -11.47 -9.89
C TRP A 127 4.79 -10.75 -10.17
N ILE A 128 5.20 -10.68 -11.44
CA ILE A 128 6.41 -9.95 -11.87
C ILE A 128 6.25 -8.46 -11.55
N LEU A 129 5.09 -7.89 -11.85
CA LEU A 129 4.79 -6.48 -11.56
C LEU A 129 4.87 -6.18 -10.05
N ALA A 130 4.35 -7.08 -9.21
CA ALA A 130 4.45 -6.96 -7.75
C ALA A 130 5.91 -7.00 -7.27
N ILE A 131 6.77 -7.85 -7.85
CA ILE A 131 8.20 -7.91 -7.55
C ILE A 131 8.87 -6.58 -7.92
N VAL A 132 8.58 -6.03 -9.10
CA VAL A 132 9.13 -4.74 -9.56
C VAL A 132 8.68 -3.61 -8.63
N PHE A 133 7.40 -3.55 -8.28
CA PHE A 133 6.89 -2.56 -7.34
C PHE A 133 7.54 -2.70 -5.95
N TRP A 134 7.67 -3.93 -5.46
CA TRP A 134 8.32 -4.19 -4.17
C TRP A 134 9.76 -3.70 -4.16
N ALA A 135 10.55 -4.02 -5.17
CA ALA A 135 11.93 -3.58 -5.27
C ALA A 135 12.03 -2.05 -5.33
N ALA A 136 11.25 -1.41 -6.22
CA ALA A 136 11.24 0.04 -6.38
C ALA A 136 10.80 0.77 -5.09
N LEU A 137 9.74 0.29 -4.44
CA LEU A 137 9.22 0.90 -3.21
C LEU A 137 10.14 0.65 -2.02
N THR A 138 10.73 -0.53 -1.90
CA THR A 138 11.68 -0.83 -0.82
C THR A 138 12.86 0.13 -0.89
N TYR A 139 13.49 0.25 -2.05
CA TYR A 139 14.58 1.22 -2.23
C TYR A 139 14.11 2.66 -2.09
N GLY A 140 13.01 3.03 -2.74
CA GLY A 140 12.50 4.40 -2.74
C GLY A 140 12.09 4.87 -1.35
N VAL A 141 11.25 4.11 -0.64
CA VAL A 141 10.75 4.47 0.69
C VAL A 141 11.89 4.51 1.71
N PHE A 142 12.68 3.43 1.83
CA PHE A 142 13.72 3.40 2.86
C PHE A 142 14.84 4.42 2.57
N THR A 143 15.17 4.70 1.31
CA THR A 143 16.10 5.78 0.98
C THR A 143 15.52 7.13 1.35
N ALA A 144 14.25 7.42 0.99
CA ALA A 144 13.61 8.69 1.32
C ALA A 144 13.58 8.92 2.84
N LEU A 145 13.15 7.91 3.63
CA LEU A 145 13.12 7.98 5.09
C LEU A 145 14.52 8.14 5.70
N THR A 146 15.55 7.53 5.09
CA THR A 146 16.94 7.64 5.57
C THR A 146 17.53 9.02 5.34
N VAL A 147 17.28 9.61 4.16
CA VAL A 147 17.85 10.91 3.76
C VAL A 147 17.09 12.10 4.36
N THR A 148 15.83 11.92 4.75
CA THR A 148 15.02 12.99 5.36
C THR A 148 15.69 13.54 6.61
N ARG A 149 15.90 14.86 6.64
CA ARG A 149 16.62 15.56 7.73
C ARG A 149 15.77 15.69 9.01
N SER A 150 14.48 15.97 8.87
CA SER A 150 13.55 16.06 9.99
C SER A 150 12.94 14.68 10.23
N LYS A 151 13.39 13.99 11.27
CA LYS A 151 12.88 12.67 11.65
C LYS A 151 11.96 12.79 12.86
N PRO A 152 10.78 12.12 12.83
CA PRO A 152 9.93 12.04 14.00
C PRO A 152 10.62 11.20 15.10
N THR A 153 10.14 11.34 16.32
CA THR A 153 10.51 10.41 17.40
C THR A 153 9.97 9.01 17.09
N LEU A 154 10.51 8.00 17.77
CA LEU A 154 10.01 6.62 17.61
C LEU A 154 8.50 6.53 17.93
N ALA A 155 8.06 7.26 18.97
CA ALA A 155 6.65 7.29 19.35
C ALA A 155 5.73 7.83 18.25
N GLU A 156 6.19 8.81 17.48
CA GLU A 156 5.41 9.45 16.41
C GLU A 156 5.55 8.73 15.06
N GLY A 157 6.72 8.14 14.80
CA GLY A 157 7.09 7.62 13.48
C GLY A 157 6.65 6.18 13.20
N ILE A 158 6.54 5.33 14.24
CA ILE A 158 6.21 3.92 14.06
C ILE A 158 4.81 3.60 14.60
N ASN A 159 4.05 2.82 13.82
CA ASN A 159 2.73 2.30 14.19
C ASN A 159 2.49 0.95 13.52
N GLY A 160 1.32 0.33 13.73
CA GLY A 160 0.94 -0.95 13.12
C GLY A 160 0.97 -0.96 11.59
N GLY A 161 0.80 0.20 10.94
CA GLY A 161 0.88 0.33 9.48
C GLY A 161 2.24 -0.07 8.89
N TRP A 162 3.31 0.00 9.65
CA TRP A 162 4.64 -0.45 9.22
C TRP A 162 4.69 -1.95 8.90
N LEU A 163 3.79 -2.76 9.46
CA LEU A 163 3.70 -4.18 9.13
C LEU A 163 3.30 -4.43 7.67
N VAL A 164 2.74 -3.45 6.98
CA VAL A 164 2.44 -3.56 5.53
C VAL A 164 3.71 -3.74 4.71
N ALA A 165 4.85 -3.19 5.15
CA ALA A 165 6.14 -3.43 4.52
C ALA A 165 6.58 -4.91 4.58
N VAL A 166 6.08 -5.67 5.57
CA VAL A 166 6.27 -7.13 5.67
C VAL A 166 5.23 -7.88 4.83
N VAL A 167 3.98 -7.41 4.85
CA VAL A 167 2.88 -8.03 4.08
C VAL A 167 3.19 -8.03 2.59
N ALA A 168 3.82 -6.98 2.07
CA ALA A 168 4.15 -6.84 0.67
C ALA A 168 5.00 -8.02 0.12
N PRO A 169 6.20 -8.31 0.63
CA PRO A 169 6.99 -9.45 0.16
C PRO A 169 6.31 -10.80 0.46
N GLN A 170 5.57 -10.93 1.57
CA GLN A 170 4.82 -12.15 1.87
C GLN A 170 3.71 -12.42 0.84
N SER A 171 3.04 -11.39 0.35
CA SER A 171 2.03 -11.54 -0.70
C SER A 171 2.62 -12.02 -2.03
N ILE A 172 3.84 -11.57 -2.37
CA ILE A 172 4.61 -12.07 -3.53
C ILE A 172 4.90 -13.56 -3.38
N VAL A 173 5.30 -13.98 -2.17
CA VAL A 173 5.56 -15.39 -1.86
C VAL A 173 4.32 -16.24 -2.08
N VAL A 174 3.18 -15.82 -1.54
CA VAL A 174 1.91 -16.57 -1.66
C VAL A 174 1.54 -16.79 -3.12
N LEU A 175 1.58 -15.74 -3.94
CA LEU A 175 1.27 -15.86 -5.37
C LEU A 175 2.34 -16.69 -6.11
N GLY A 176 3.63 -16.50 -5.80
CA GLY A 176 4.73 -17.24 -6.41
C GLY A 176 4.64 -18.75 -6.18
N VAL A 177 4.33 -19.16 -4.94
CA VAL A 177 4.12 -20.58 -4.61
C VAL A 177 2.93 -21.17 -5.36
N GLN A 178 1.82 -20.43 -5.48
CA GLN A 178 0.65 -20.87 -6.26
C GLN A 178 0.99 -21.05 -7.75
N LEU A 179 1.86 -20.20 -8.30
CA LEU A 179 2.28 -20.27 -9.70
C LEU A 179 3.32 -21.36 -9.96
N ALA A 180 4.15 -21.70 -8.97
CA ALA A 180 5.30 -22.61 -9.12
C ALA A 180 4.93 -23.95 -9.75
N SER A 181 3.77 -24.53 -9.39
CA SER A 181 3.28 -25.81 -9.93
C SER A 181 3.12 -25.83 -11.46
N GLY A 182 3.05 -24.67 -12.10
CA GLY A 182 2.88 -24.55 -13.55
C GLY A 182 4.16 -24.26 -14.33
N TYR A 183 5.29 -24.10 -13.65
CA TYR A 183 6.54 -23.73 -14.30
C TYR A 183 7.47 -24.91 -14.64
N GLY A 184 7.05 -26.17 -14.37
CA GLY A 184 7.83 -27.37 -14.72
C GLY A 184 9.24 -27.29 -14.15
N ALA A 185 10.26 -27.33 -15.02
CA ALA A 185 11.67 -27.26 -14.61
C ALA A 185 12.06 -25.97 -13.87
N TYR A 186 11.30 -24.90 -14.01
CA TYR A 186 11.56 -23.63 -13.31
C TYR A 186 10.86 -23.53 -11.93
N ALA A 187 10.14 -24.57 -11.51
CA ALA A 187 9.44 -24.56 -10.22
C ALA A 187 10.42 -24.42 -9.03
N GLU A 188 11.52 -25.16 -9.04
CA GLU A 188 12.53 -25.11 -7.95
C GLU A 188 13.18 -23.74 -7.81
N PRO A 189 13.70 -23.06 -8.86
CA PRO A 189 14.19 -21.69 -8.75
C PRO A 189 13.14 -20.71 -8.23
N VAL A 190 11.88 -20.83 -8.65
CA VAL A 190 10.79 -19.96 -8.17
C VAL A 190 10.53 -20.21 -6.69
N LEU A 191 10.48 -21.46 -6.24
CA LEU A 191 10.28 -21.80 -4.83
C LEU A 191 11.47 -21.34 -3.97
N PHE A 192 12.70 -21.45 -4.48
CA PHE A 192 13.88 -20.92 -3.79
C PHE A 192 13.82 -19.40 -3.63
N PHE A 193 13.42 -18.67 -4.68
CA PHE A 193 13.16 -17.23 -4.61
C PHE A 193 12.09 -16.91 -3.57
N CYS A 194 10.96 -17.64 -3.58
CA CYS A 194 9.90 -17.47 -2.60
C CYS A 194 10.39 -17.72 -1.17
N LEU A 195 11.21 -18.76 -0.96
CA LEU A 195 11.82 -19.04 0.36
C LEU A 195 12.71 -17.89 0.82
N ALA A 196 13.58 -17.39 -0.05
CA ALA A 196 14.47 -16.26 0.26
C ALA A 196 13.67 -15.00 0.63
N MET A 197 12.62 -14.69 -0.14
CA MET A 197 11.71 -13.57 0.13
C MET A 197 10.97 -13.75 1.46
N TRP A 198 10.49 -14.96 1.76
CA TRP A 198 9.79 -15.29 2.99
C TRP A 198 10.69 -15.10 4.22
N LEU A 199 11.93 -15.60 4.17
CA LEU A 199 12.91 -15.44 5.23
C LEU A 199 13.31 -13.98 5.43
N GLY A 200 13.57 -13.24 4.36
CA GLY A 200 13.87 -11.81 4.41
C GLY A 200 12.73 -10.99 5.02
N ALA A 201 11.50 -11.28 4.61
CA ALA A 201 10.31 -10.65 5.19
C ALA A 201 10.12 -11.03 6.66
N GLY A 202 10.44 -12.27 7.05
CA GLY A 202 10.44 -12.72 8.45
C GLY A 202 11.43 -11.96 9.31
N MET A 203 12.63 -11.69 8.81
CA MET A 203 13.61 -10.84 9.50
C MET A 203 13.10 -9.41 9.67
N LEU A 204 12.54 -8.84 8.60
CA LEU A 204 11.94 -7.50 8.65
C LEU A 204 10.77 -7.46 9.65
N TYR A 205 9.95 -8.51 9.72
CA TYR A 205 8.88 -8.62 10.71
C TYR A 205 9.41 -8.55 12.13
N ILE A 206 10.45 -9.33 12.45
CA ILE A 206 11.06 -9.35 13.79
C ILE A 206 11.52 -7.94 14.18
N TRP A 207 12.16 -7.21 13.27
CA TRP A 207 12.61 -5.84 13.55
C TRP A 207 11.45 -4.88 13.79
N ILE A 208 10.47 -4.88 12.91
CA ILE A 208 9.33 -3.96 13.00
C ILE A 208 8.48 -4.25 14.23
N ILE A 209 8.13 -5.53 14.48
CA ILE A 209 7.30 -5.90 15.62
C ILE A 209 8.01 -5.60 16.96
N SER A 210 9.33 -5.77 17.03
CA SER A 210 10.12 -5.42 18.21
C SER A 210 10.06 -3.92 18.50
N LEU A 211 10.16 -3.07 17.47
CA LEU A 211 10.04 -1.62 17.62
C LEU A 211 8.61 -1.19 18.02
N ILE A 212 7.59 -1.83 17.44
CA ILE A 212 6.18 -1.59 17.81
C ILE A 212 5.93 -2.02 19.26
N PHE A 213 6.43 -3.20 19.65
CA PHE A 213 6.34 -3.70 21.01
C PHE A 213 7.04 -2.74 22.00
N TYR A 214 8.26 -2.30 21.67
CA TYR A 214 8.99 -1.31 22.48
C TYR A 214 8.20 -0.02 22.63
N ARG A 215 7.63 0.51 21.53
CA ARG A 215 6.79 1.71 21.55
C ARG A 215 5.61 1.55 22.50
N TYR A 216 4.82 0.49 22.36
CA TYR A 216 3.62 0.30 23.19
C TYR A 216 3.90 -0.03 24.66
N THR A 217 5.10 -0.56 24.94
CA THR A 217 5.49 -0.91 26.32
C THR A 217 6.07 0.29 27.08
N PHE A 218 6.80 1.19 26.39
CA PHE A 218 7.60 2.23 27.07
C PHE A 218 7.13 3.67 26.80
N PHE A 219 6.17 3.88 25.90
CA PHE A 219 5.62 5.20 25.61
C PHE A 219 4.12 5.26 25.92
N LEU A 220 3.60 6.45 26.18
CA LEU A 220 2.18 6.68 26.39
C LEU A 220 1.41 6.32 25.12
N LEU A 221 0.32 5.56 25.28
CA LEU A 221 -0.58 5.17 24.22
C LEU A 221 -1.69 6.22 24.08
N GLU A 222 -1.82 6.81 22.90
CA GLU A 222 -2.92 7.70 22.56
C GLU A 222 -3.97 6.97 21.70
N PRO A 223 -5.26 7.37 21.76
CA PRO A 223 -6.31 6.78 20.91
C PRO A 223 -6.00 6.89 19.39
N SER A 224 -5.29 7.93 18.97
CA SER A 224 -4.82 8.13 17.61
C SER A 224 -3.85 7.05 17.11
N ASP A 225 -3.17 6.36 18.03
CA ASP A 225 -2.21 5.30 17.72
C ASP A 225 -2.88 3.98 17.32
N LEU A 226 -4.14 3.82 17.68
CA LEU A 226 -4.97 2.67 17.34
C LEU A 226 -5.77 2.88 16.05
N ALA A 227 -5.71 4.08 15.46
CA ALA A 227 -6.36 4.34 14.17
C ALA A 227 -5.68 3.48 13.08
N PRO A 228 -6.45 2.83 12.19
CA PRO A 228 -5.90 2.16 11.04
C PRO A 228 -5.20 3.18 10.12
N PRO A 229 -4.17 2.77 9.40
CA PRO A 229 -3.44 3.63 8.46
C PRO A 229 -4.31 4.08 7.29
#